data_69ae1d0446c9a71426ed8b88c1c115df
#
_entry.id   69ae1d0446c9a71426ed8b88c1c115df
#
_cell.length_a   1.000
_cell.length_b   1.000
_cell.length_c   1.000
_cell.angle_alpha   90.00
_cell.angle_beta   90.00
_cell.angle_gamma   90.00
#
_symmetry.space_group_name_H-M   'P 1'
#
loop_
_entity.id
_entity.type
_entity.pdbx_description
1 polymer ?
#
loop_
_entity_poly.entity_id
_entity_poly.type
_entity_poly.pdbx_seq_one_letter_code
_entity_poly.pdbx_strand_id
1 'polypeptide(L)'
;TATGCGNRNGNINLYREEFEVNVGSGISTELKDYVRAPKKVLQEMTLDLSEVNKDVIGVYTATINYKDESKTFRIKVTDTEEPEITLERSKFYFEVSADLALSDVVKSVNDYSEVAYGFSDNITAADSKKNMINSLSFDKVGKYNCEVIARDEYGNCAVKGFEVNIVEAGKMPSNIMGDGKYSPYMNNNTGINVKDINSLSADGVYYGIGNTFDKTTNRPNLAFYELKYGDYKVDFIQPESNYVWLTFNEILEYGNTDKILDTLKEKNVSAVFFITKNYAEKNPELIKRMIDEGHVLGNYTDTGEEIPGLSVNSLTTRMDVLYNYVYETYGYEMYLFRAPSGYFSEQALALAGQLGYRTVFWSYAYSDWDVNNQPEVSQALSNALNKAHGGAIYQLSGSSSTNRDMLGDFIDGIRSKGLEFAVYDKN
;
A
#
# COMPACT_ATOMS: atom_id res chain seq x y z
N THR A 1 -9.51 -45.49 -72.86
CA THR A 1 -8.66 -44.38 -72.41
C THR A 1 -9.29 -43.65 -71.26
N ALA A 2 -8.89 -44.03 -70.06
CA ALA A 2 -9.32 -43.35 -68.81
C ALA A 2 -8.31 -42.25 -68.50
N THR A 3 -8.75 -41.01 -68.60
CA THR A 3 -8.01 -39.86 -68.14
C THR A 3 -8.23 -39.75 -66.60
N GLY A 4 -7.16 -40.08 -65.87
CA GLY A 4 -7.13 -39.88 -64.43
C GLY A 4 -7.11 -38.43 -64.09
N CYS A 5 -8.10 -37.93 -63.35
CA CYS A 5 -8.01 -36.69 -62.60
C CYS A 5 -6.99 -36.88 -61.48
N GLY A 6 -5.78 -36.35 -61.67
CA GLY A 6 -4.80 -36.28 -60.62
C GLY A 6 -5.28 -35.36 -59.50
N ASN A 7 -5.42 -35.91 -58.33
CA ASN A 7 -5.74 -35.15 -57.10
C ASN A 7 -4.50 -34.31 -56.74
N ARG A 8 -4.53 -33.03 -57.04
CA ARG A 8 -3.50 -32.07 -56.66
C ARG A 8 -3.80 -31.50 -55.25
N ASN A 9 -4.03 -32.37 -54.34
CA ASN A 9 -4.01 -31.98 -52.92
C ASN A 9 -2.68 -32.49 -52.35
N GLY A 10 -1.75 -31.62 -52.08
CA GLY A 10 -0.53 -31.96 -51.37
C GLY A 10 -0.81 -32.71 -50.08
N ASN A 11 0.15 -33.47 -49.58
CA ASN A 11 0.03 -34.28 -48.37
C ASN A 11 -0.11 -33.47 -47.07
N ILE A 12 0.12 -32.13 -47.14
CA ILE A 12 -0.01 -31.20 -45.99
C ILE A 12 -1.35 -30.45 -46.11
N ASN A 13 -2.29 -30.78 -45.23
CA ASN A 13 -3.63 -30.20 -45.23
C ASN A 13 -3.81 -29.28 -43.99
N LEU A 14 -3.56 -28.02 -44.15
CA LEU A 14 -3.73 -27.00 -43.10
C LEU A 14 -5.21 -26.79 -42.76
N TYR A 15 -5.53 -26.56 -41.48
CA TYR A 15 -6.88 -26.15 -41.05
C TYR A 15 -7.23 -24.78 -41.59
N ARG A 16 -6.25 -23.86 -41.63
CA ARG A 16 -6.37 -22.49 -42.15
C ARG A 16 -4.99 -21.97 -42.60
N GLU A 17 -4.96 -20.92 -43.38
CA GLU A 17 -3.73 -20.30 -43.87
C GLU A 17 -3.15 -19.25 -42.92
N GLU A 18 -3.94 -18.84 -41.93
CA GLU A 18 -3.55 -17.87 -40.89
C GLU A 18 -4.12 -18.31 -39.55
N PHE A 19 -3.28 -18.25 -38.51
CA PHE A 19 -3.62 -18.51 -37.13
C PHE A 19 -3.33 -17.25 -36.32
N GLU A 20 -4.28 -16.85 -35.52
CA GLU A 20 -4.15 -15.71 -34.62
C GLU A 20 -3.71 -16.18 -33.22
N VAL A 21 -2.77 -15.45 -32.60
CA VAL A 21 -2.28 -15.67 -31.24
C VAL A 21 -2.12 -14.31 -30.57
N ASN A 22 -2.37 -14.26 -29.26
CA ASN A 22 -2.14 -13.04 -28.51
C ASN A 22 -0.66 -12.83 -28.19
N VAL A 23 -0.17 -11.59 -28.26
CA VAL A 23 1.21 -11.22 -27.94
C VAL A 23 1.57 -11.68 -26.51
N GLY A 24 2.78 -12.15 -26.32
CA GLY A 24 3.24 -12.71 -25.04
C GLY A 24 2.66 -14.08 -24.66
N SER A 25 1.64 -14.57 -25.38
CA SER A 25 1.08 -15.89 -25.13
C SER A 25 1.94 -17.01 -25.73
N GLY A 26 1.69 -18.25 -25.32
CA GLY A 26 2.36 -19.42 -25.89
C GLY A 26 1.83 -19.73 -27.29
N ILE A 27 2.73 -20.00 -28.25
CA ILE A 27 2.39 -20.57 -29.56
C ILE A 27 2.43 -22.10 -29.45
N SER A 28 1.40 -22.77 -29.96
CA SER A 28 1.41 -24.24 -29.96
C SER A 28 2.56 -24.79 -30.80
N THR A 29 3.28 -25.75 -30.27
CA THR A 29 4.31 -26.51 -31.00
C THR A 29 3.78 -27.85 -31.54
N GLU A 30 2.49 -28.10 -31.33
CA GLU A 30 1.85 -29.35 -31.72
C GLU A 30 1.29 -29.28 -33.14
N LEU A 31 1.83 -30.10 -34.06
CA LEU A 31 1.38 -30.15 -35.46
C LEU A 31 -0.11 -30.38 -35.64
N LYS A 32 -0.76 -31.13 -34.73
CA LYS A 32 -2.19 -31.39 -34.75
C LYS A 32 -3.06 -30.13 -34.68
N ASP A 33 -2.51 -29.04 -34.17
CA ASP A 33 -3.24 -27.77 -34.04
C ASP A 33 -3.24 -26.96 -35.33
N TYR A 34 -2.39 -27.33 -36.28
CA TYR A 34 -2.21 -26.62 -37.57
C TYR A 34 -2.69 -27.45 -38.78
N VAL A 35 -2.55 -28.80 -38.72
CA VAL A 35 -2.83 -29.64 -39.86
C VAL A 35 -3.72 -30.83 -39.51
N ARG A 36 -4.51 -31.24 -40.51
CA ARG A 36 -5.32 -32.45 -40.45
C ARG A 36 -4.54 -33.61 -41.10
N ALA A 37 -4.04 -34.50 -40.28
CA ALA A 37 -3.34 -35.69 -40.74
C ALA A 37 -3.49 -36.85 -39.73
N PRO A 38 -3.38 -38.13 -40.20
CA PRO A 38 -3.33 -39.27 -39.30
C PRO A 38 -2.11 -39.20 -38.35
N LYS A 39 -2.25 -39.76 -37.15
CA LYS A 39 -1.20 -39.68 -36.10
C LYS A 39 0.18 -40.15 -36.61
N LYS A 40 0.22 -41.20 -37.45
CA LYS A 40 1.46 -41.72 -38.03
C LYS A 40 2.12 -40.71 -38.97
N VAL A 41 1.35 -39.91 -39.71
CA VAL A 41 1.82 -38.87 -40.64
C VAL A 41 2.32 -37.66 -39.83
N LEU A 42 1.60 -37.25 -38.78
CA LEU A 42 2.04 -36.17 -37.89
C LEU A 42 3.40 -36.43 -37.24
N GLN A 43 3.73 -37.70 -36.96
CA GLN A 43 5.04 -38.09 -36.39
C GLN A 43 6.20 -37.92 -37.37
N GLU A 44 5.93 -37.89 -38.68
CA GLU A 44 6.95 -37.70 -39.74
C GLU A 44 7.02 -36.27 -40.22
N MET A 45 6.10 -35.38 -39.78
CA MET A 45 6.10 -33.95 -40.09
C MET A 45 6.99 -33.17 -39.13
N THR A 46 7.50 -32.03 -39.58
CA THR A 46 8.20 -31.06 -38.75
C THR A 46 7.53 -29.68 -38.86
N LEU A 47 7.46 -28.98 -37.74
CA LEU A 47 6.97 -27.59 -37.66
C LEU A 47 8.15 -26.69 -37.39
N ASP A 48 8.31 -25.68 -38.22
CA ASP A 48 9.31 -24.62 -38.06
C ASP A 48 8.61 -23.29 -37.71
N LEU A 49 8.88 -22.80 -36.51
CA LEU A 49 8.42 -21.55 -35.94
C LEU A 49 9.59 -20.56 -35.70
N SER A 50 10.78 -20.84 -36.25
CA SER A 50 11.99 -20.09 -35.93
C SER A 50 11.92 -18.61 -36.29
N GLU A 51 11.08 -18.24 -37.25
CA GLU A 51 10.87 -16.85 -37.67
C GLU A 51 9.73 -16.16 -36.90
N VAL A 52 9.03 -16.89 -36.02
CA VAL A 52 7.89 -16.34 -35.29
C VAL A 52 8.35 -15.72 -33.98
N ASN A 53 8.19 -14.42 -33.83
CA ASN A 53 8.40 -13.72 -32.56
C ASN A 53 7.05 -13.49 -31.86
N LYS A 54 6.75 -14.33 -30.88
CA LYS A 54 5.49 -14.26 -30.12
C LYS A 54 5.36 -13.03 -29.21
N ASP A 55 6.46 -12.34 -28.94
CA ASP A 55 6.51 -11.19 -28.04
C ASP A 55 6.47 -9.85 -28.79
N VAL A 56 6.33 -9.90 -30.11
CA VAL A 56 6.22 -8.72 -30.97
C VAL A 56 5.02 -8.87 -31.90
N ILE A 57 4.15 -7.89 -31.89
CA ILE A 57 2.97 -7.84 -32.75
C ILE A 57 3.40 -7.80 -34.22
N GLY A 58 2.78 -8.63 -35.05
CA GLY A 58 3.13 -8.73 -36.45
C GLY A 58 2.57 -10.00 -37.12
N VAL A 59 2.87 -10.13 -38.41
CA VAL A 59 2.53 -11.34 -39.18
C VAL A 59 3.80 -12.07 -39.55
N TYR A 60 3.92 -13.29 -39.08
CA TYR A 60 5.09 -14.13 -39.22
C TYR A 60 4.79 -15.35 -40.10
N THR A 61 5.82 -15.88 -40.78
CA THR A 61 5.70 -17.08 -41.56
C THR A 61 6.14 -18.30 -40.75
N ALA A 62 5.31 -19.33 -40.73
CA ALA A 62 5.65 -20.64 -40.18
C ALA A 62 5.62 -21.68 -41.30
N THR A 63 6.39 -22.75 -41.15
CA THR A 63 6.53 -23.77 -42.19
C THR A 63 6.31 -25.18 -41.62
N ILE A 64 5.54 -25.97 -42.33
CA ILE A 64 5.42 -27.43 -42.07
C ILE A 64 6.06 -28.20 -43.21
N ASN A 65 6.93 -29.12 -42.86
CA ASN A 65 7.60 -29.98 -43.83
C ASN A 65 7.14 -31.45 -43.64
N TYR A 66 6.92 -32.13 -44.75
CA TYR A 66 6.62 -33.53 -44.77
C TYR A 66 7.23 -34.17 -46.06
N LYS A 67 8.21 -35.05 -45.91
CA LYS A 67 8.99 -35.62 -47.02
C LYS A 67 9.60 -34.51 -47.90
N ASP A 68 9.26 -34.50 -49.17
CA ASP A 68 9.75 -33.51 -50.15
C ASP A 68 8.82 -32.28 -50.28
N GLU A 69 7.78 -32.19 -49.46
CA GLU A 69 6.83 -31.08 -49.50
C GLU A 69 7.04 -30.13 -48.31
N SER A 70 6.95 -28.82 -48.60
CA SER A 70 6.91 -27.75 -47.57
C SER A 70 5.66 -26.90 -47.81
N LYS A 71 4.98 -26.54 -46.74
CA LYS A 71 3.84 -25.62 -46.79
C LYS A 71 3.98 -24.55 -45.76
N THR A 72 3.94 -23.28 -46.19
CA THR A 72 3.97 -22.13 -45.34
C THR A 72 2.55 -21.70 -44.95
N PHE A 73 2.43 -21.11 -43.76
CA PHE A 73 1.22 -20.46 -43.26
C PHE A 73 1.61 -19.27 -42.40
N ARG A 74 0.64 -18.44 -42.08
CA ARG A 74 0.89 -17.23 -41.28
C ARG A 74 0.50 -17.43 -39.82
N ILE A 75 1.31 -16.90 -38.92
CA ILE A 75 1.00 -16.66 -37.52
C ILE A 75 0.85 -15.15 -37.36
N LYS A 76 -0.36 -14.70 -37.11
CA LYS A 76 -0.64 -13.29 -36.79
C LYS A 76 -0.61 -13.11 -35.29
N VAL A 77 0.45 -12.47 -34.77
CA VAL A 77 0.56 -12.05 -33.39
C VAL A 77 -0.16 -10.71 -33.28
N THR A 78 -1.18 -10.65 -32.46
CA THR A 78 -2.03 -9.47 -32.26
C THR A 78 -2.17 -9.18 -30.77
N ASP A 79 -2.65 -8.00 -30.44
CA ASP A 79 -2.97 -7.62 -29.08
C ASP A 79 -4.49 -7.73 -28.85
N THR A 80 -4.88 -8.47 -27.86
CA THR A 80 -6.28 -8.64 -27.42
C THR A 80 -6.46 -8.37 -25.93
N GLU A 81 -5.39 -7.95 -25.26
CA GLU A 81 -5.44 -7.60 -23.84
C GLU A 81 -5.83 -6.13 -23.67
N GLU A 82 -6.44 -5.82 -22.55
CA GLU A 82 -6.76 -4.45 -22.20
C GLU A 82 -5.54 -3.77 -21.57
N PRO A 83 -5.28 -2.47 -21.85
CA PRO A 83 -4.22 -1.71 -21.18
C PRO A 83 -4.33 -1.77 -19.65
N GLU A 84 -3.22 -1.94 -18.97
CA GLU A 84 -3.16 -1.92 -17.51
C GLU A 84 -2.96 -0.48 -17.00
N ILE A 85 -3.98 0.08 -16.33
CA ILE A 85 -3.94 1.40 -15.70
C ILE A 85 -3.57 1.27 -14.24
N THR A 86 -2.46 1.87 -13.83
CA THR A 86 -2.08 2.05 -12.44
C THR A 86 -2.26 3.51 -12.04
N LEU A 87 -3.04 3.77 -11.01
CA LEU A 87 -3.23 5.11 -10.45
C LEU A 87 -2.26 5.34 -9.29
N GLU A 88 -1.91 6.61 -9.03
CA GLU A 88 -1.17 6.99 -7.83
C GLU A 88 -1.95 6.62 -6.56
N ARG A 89 -3.28 6.77 -6.62
CA ARG A 89 -4.21 6.37 -5.56
C ARG A 89 -5.65 6.31 -6.08
N SER A 90 -6.55 5.72 -5.30
CA SER A 90 -7.98 5.62 -5.64
C SER A 90 -8.81 6.81 -5.18
N LYS A 91 -8.27 7.65 -4.28
CA LYS A 91 -8.97 8.80 -3.70
C LYS A 91 -8.07 10.01 -3.55
N PHE A 92 -8.57 11.14 -3.99
CA PHE A 92 -7.90 12.44 -3.97
C PHE A 92 -8.71 13.46 -3.20
N TYR A 93 -8.02 14.44 -2.62
CA TYR A 93 -8.62 15.59 -1.96
C TYR A 93 -7.96 16.87 -2.48
N PHE A 94 -8.78 17.85 -2.81
CA PHE A 94 -8.32 19.17 -3.26
C PHE A 94 -9.19 20.26 -2.66
N GLU A 95 -8.66 21.45 -2.58
CA GLU A 95 -9.48 22.64 -2.30
C GLU A 95 -10.25 23.06 -3.55
N VAL A 96 -11.36 23.76 -3.35
CA VAL A 96 -12.20 24.28 -4.42
C VAL A 96 -11.38 25.12 -5.42
N SER A 97 -11.75 25.03 -6.70
CA SER A 97 -11.03 25.61 -7.85
C SER A 97 -9.72 24.87 -8.20
N ALA A 98 -9.66 23.58 -7.94
CA ALA A 98 -8.54 22.73 -8.35
C ALA A 98 -8.68 22.29 -9.82
N ASP A 99 -7.54 22.31 -10.52
CA ASP A 99 -7.35 21.65 -11.81
C ASP A 99 -6.48 20.41 -11.62
N LEU A 100 -6.94 19.28 -12.14
CA LEU A 100 -6.32 17.98 -12.00
C LEU A 100 -5.78 17.53 -13.36
N ALA A 101 -4.48 17.33 -13.48
CA ALA A 101 -3.87 16.79 -14.69
C ALA A 101 -3.73 15.26 -14.62
N LEU A 102 -3.61 14.61 -15.78
CA LEU A 102 -3.41 13.15 -15.83
C LEU A 102 -2.18 12.69 -15.04
N SER A 103 -1.08 13.44 -15.11
CA SER A 103 0.15 13.16 -14.37
C SER A 103 0.00 13.17 -12.85
N ASP A 104 -1.11 13.68 -12.34
CA ASP A 104 -1.38 13.78 -10.91
C ASP A 104 -2.13 12.55 -10.39
N VAL A 105 -2.73 11.80 -11.32
CA VAL A 105 -3.59 10.65 -11.02
C VAL A 105 -3.00 9.36 -11.56
N VAL A 106 -2.42 9.38 -12.76
CA VAL A 106 -1.94 8.18 -13.44
C VAL A 106 -0.46 7.98 -13.15
N LYS A 107 -0.14 6.87 -12.52
CA LYS A 107 1.23 6.42 -12.25
C LYS A 107 1.87 5.79 -13.48
N SER A 108 1.13 4.89 -14.12
CA SER A 108 1.55 4.24 -15.37
C SER A 108 0.36 3.71 -16.14
N VAL A 109 0.52 3.62 -17.46
CA VAL A 109 -0.32 2.82 -18.33
C VAL A 109 0.62 1.91 -19.13
N ASN A 110 0.40 0.61 -19.04
CA ASN A 110 1.24 -0.40 -19.68
C ASN A 110 0.41 -1.23 -20.64
N ASP A 111 1.02 -1.56 -21.78
CA ASP A 111 0.44 -2.43 -22.78
C ASP A 111 1.54 -2.95 -23.71
N TYR A 112 1.22 -3.93 -24.57
CA TYR A 112 2.07 -4.42 -25.63
C TYR A 112 2.05 -3.52 -26.88
N SER A 113 1.03 -2.66 -26.98
CA SER A 113 0.81 -1.74 -28.10
C SER A 113 0.81 -0.28 -27.66
N GLU A 114 0.75 0.65 -28.61
CA GLU A 114 0.66 2.08 -28.29
C GLU A 114 -0.70 2.42 -27.68
N VAL A 115 -0.67 3.12 -26.53
CA VAL A 115 -1.88 3.44 -25.77
C VAL A 115 -2.11 4.94 -25.71
N ALA A 116 -3.32 5.36 -26.09
CA ALA A 116 -3.85 6.68 -25.76
C ALA A 116 -4.67 6.60 -24.47
N TYR A 117 -4.47 7.53 -23.52
CA TYR A 117 -5.24 7.58 -22.29
C TYR A 117 -5.60 9.01 -21.87
N GLY A 118 -6.65 9.14 -21.08
CA GLY A 118 -7.17 10.42 -20.62
C GLY A 118 -8.25 10.24 -19.55
N PHE A 119 -8.73 11.36 -18.98
CA PHE A 119 -9.93 11.34 -18.17
C PHE A 119 -11.18 11.17 -19.03
N SER A 120 -12.19 10.51 -18.49
CA SER A 120 -13.52 10.48 -19.10
C SER A 120 -14.20 11.85 -18.99
N ASP A 121 -14.69 12.40 -20.09
CA ASP A 121 -15.49 13.63 -20.12
C ASP A 121 -16.93 13.43 -19.62
N ASN A 122 -17.35 12.19 -19.41
CA ASN A 122 -18.72 11.88 -19.03
C ASN A 122 -18.76 10.85 -17.88
N ILE A 123 -18.90 11.36 -16.69
CA ILE A 123 -18.91 10.59 -15.42
C ILE A 123 -20.14 9.64 -15.33
N THR A 124 -21.15 9.78 -16.22
CA THR A 124 -22.41 9.04 -16.14
C THR A 124 -22.64 8.01 -17.24
N ALA A 125 -21.79 7.91 -18.26
CA ALA A 125 -22.02 7.02 -19.40
C ALA A 125 -21.20 5.71 -19.27
N ALA A 126 -21.90 4.59 -19.29
CA ALA A 126 -21.33 3.25 -19.28
C ALA A 126 -20.87 2.78 -20.67
N ASP A 127 -20.20 3.61 -21.48
CA ASP A 127 -19.98 3.25 -22.88
C ASP A 127 -18.55 3.49 -23.38
N SER A 128 -18.11 2.62 -24.30
CA SER A 128 -16.84 2.68 -25.05
C SER A 128 -16.65 3.95 -25.92
N LYS A 129 -17.62 4.86 -25.91
CA LYS A 129 -17.61 6.14 -26.67
C LYS A 129 -17.25 7.36 -25.84
N LYS A 130 -16.80 7.18 -24.60
CA LYS A 130 -16.34 8.28 -23.76
C LYS A 130 -15.16 8.99 -24.42
N ASN A 131 -15.23 10.31 -24.52
CA ASN A 131 -14.09 11.09 -24.98
C ASN A 131 -13.03 11.18 -23.89
N MET A 132 -11.79 11.35 -24.29
CA MET A 132 -10.66 11.53 -23.38
C MET A 132 -10.32 13.01 -23.31
N ILE A 133 -10.16 13.51 -22.08
CA ILE A 133 -9.71 14.87 -21.81
C ILE A 133 -8.45 14.83 -20.93
N ASN A 134 -7.62 15.86 -20.99
CA ASN A 134 -6.30 15.86 -20.33
C ASN A 134 -6.34 16.46 -18.92
N SER A 135 -7.43 17.12 -18.54
CA SER A 135 -7.58 17.74 -17.24
C SER A 135 -9.05 17.75 -16.79
N LEU A 136 -9.24 17.70 -15.47
CA LEU A 136 -10.53 17.90 -14.81
C LEU A 136 -10.45 19.18 -13.97
N SER A 137 -11.52 20.00 -13.97
CA SER A 137 -11.64 21.20 -13.15
C SER A 137 -12.82 21.10 -12.20
N PHE A 138 -12.64 21.56 -10.97
CA PHE A 138 -13.64 21.44 -9.91
C PHE A 138 -13.90 22.78 -9.22
N ASP A 139 -15.04 23.39 -9.55
CA ASP A 139 -15.44 24.71 -9.04
C ASP A 139 -16.34 24.65 -7.79
N LYS A 140 -16.72 23.47 -7.35
CA LYS A 140 -17.66 23.28 -6.24
C LYS A 140 -17.19 22.22 -5.28
N VAL A 141 -17.41 22.49 -3.99
CA VAL A 141 -17.25 21.50 -2.92
C VAL A 141 -18.15 20.30 -3.19
N GLY A 142 -17.60 19.11 -3.05
CA GLY A 142 -18.35 17.88 -3.27
C GLY A 142 -17.46 16.66 -3.46
N LYS A 143 -18.13 15.54 -3.65
CA LYS A 143 -17.53 14.25 -3.94
C LYS A 143 -17.82 13.88 -5.39
N TYR A 144 -16.78 13.58 -6.15
CA TYR A 144 -16.85 13.28 -7.57
C TYR A 144 -16.24 11.90 -7.83
N ASN A 145 -16.96 11.07 -8.58
CA ASN A 145 -16.43 9.81 -9.09
C ASN A 145 -15.90 10.07 -10.51
N CYS A 146 -14.63 9.90 -10.70
CA CYS A 146 -13.93 10.15 -11.95
C CYS A 146 -13.37 8.86 -12.53
N GLU A 147 -13.00 8.87 -13.81
CA GLU A 147 -12.45 7.72 -14.48
C GLU A 147 -11.29 8.12 -15.38
N VAL A 148 -10.27 7.26 -15.43
CA VAL A 148 -9.25 7.24 -16.47
C VAL A 148 -9.62 6.16 -17.47
N ILE A 149 -9.53 6.47 -18.76
CA ILE A 149 -9.74 5.55 -19.87
C ILE A 149 -8.42 5.40 -20.60
N ALA A 150 -8.08 4.17 -20.96
CA ALA A 150 -6.96 3.86 -21.83
C ALA A 150 -7.45 3.03 -23.01
N ARG A 151 -6.99 3.35 -24.23
CA ARG A 151 -7.30 2.59 -25.44
C ARG A 151 -6.02 2.37 -26.23
N ASP A 152 -5.81 1.14 -26.63
CA ASP A 152 -4.74 0.78 -27.53
C ASP A 152 -5.13 1.00 -29.00
N GLU A 153 -4.18 0.80 -29.90
CA GLU A 153 -4.41 0.91 -31.35
C GLU A 153 -5.22 -0.25 -31.94
N TYR A 154 -5.41 -1.36 -31.18
CA TYR A 154 -6.20 -2.53 -31.58
C TYR A 154 -7.65 -2.44 -31.11
N GLY A 155 -7.99 -1.44 -30.30
CA GLY A 155 -9.34 -1.14 -29.84
C GLY A 155 -9.67 -1.75 -28.47
N ASN A 156 -8.70 -2.38 -27.79
CA ASN A 156 -8.90 -2.81 -26.42
C ASN A 156 -8.98 -1.58 -25.52
N CYS A 157 -9.79 -1.63 -24.47
CA CYS A 157 -10.11 -0.45 -23.67
C CYS A 157 -10.24 -0.82 -22.19
N ALA A 158 -9.40 -0.21 -21.36
CA ALA A 158 -9.48 -0.25 -19.91
C ALA A 158 -10.10 1.02 -19.35
N VAL A 159 -10.81 0.88 -18.23
CA VAL A 159 -11.35 2.01 -17.45
C VAL A 159 -11.00 1.82 -15.98
N LYS A 160 -10.42 2.85 -15.36
CA LYS A 160 -10.08 2.84 -13.94
C LYS A 160 -10.75 4.00 -13.22
N GLY A 161 -11.64 3.68 -12.27
CA GLY A 161 -12.34 4.65 -11.45
C GLY A 161 -11.48 5.18 -10.29
N PHE A 162 -11.70 6.44 -9.92
CA PHE A 162 -11.14 7.06 -8.72
C PHE A 162 -12.10 8.13 -8.17
N GLU A 163 -11.89 8.50 -6.92
CA GLU A 163 -12.73 9.48 -6.23
C GLU A 163 -11.97 10.80 -6.02
N VAL A 164 -12.61 11.92 -6.27
CA VAL A 164 -12.11 13.27 -5.97
C VAL A 164 -13.05 13.92 -4.96
N ASN A 165 -12.49 14.37 -3.84
CA ASN A 165 -13.20 15.12 -2.80
C ASN A 165 -12.72 16.56 -2.84
N ILE A 166 -13.61 17.46 -3.18
CA ILE A 166 -13.36 18.90 -3.18
C ILE A 166 -13.88 19.48 -1.87
N VAL A 167 -13.00 20.12 -1.14
CA VAL A 167 -13.30 20.74 0.16
C VAL A 167 -13.19 22.26 0.07
N GLU A 168 -13.75 22.95 1.05
CA GLU A 168 -13.56 24.41 1.19
C GLU A 168 -12.09 24.75 1.44
N ALA A 169 -11.68 25.93 1.03
CA ALA A 169 -10.33 26.44 1.29
C ALA A 169 -10.01 26.41 2.81
N GLY A 170 -8.88 25.81 3.18
CA GLY A 170 -8.44 25.64 4.56
C GLY A 170 -9.20 24.56 5.36
N LYS A 171 -10.05 23.75 4.70
CA LYS A 171 -10.80 22.63 5.32
C LYS A 171 -10.28 21.25 4.91
N MET A 172 -9.04 21.17 4.51
CA MET A 172 -8.42 19.90 4.13
C MET A 172 -8.32 18.97 5.34
N PRO A 173 -8.70 17.69 5.23
CA PRO A 173 -8.52 16.72 6.29
C PRO A 173 -7.03 16.50 6.61
N SER A 174 -6.64 16.63 7.88
CA SER A 174 -5.23 16.62 8.32
C SER A 174 -4.56 15.25 8.28
N ASN A 175 -5.33 14.19 8.13
CA ASN A 175 -4.86 12.80 8.12
C ASN A 175 -4.81 12.17 6.73
N ILE A 176 -5.03 12.95 5.70
CA ILE A 176 -4.96 12.47 4.32
C ILE A 176 -3.57 12.68 3.78
N MET A 177 -3.05 11.69 3.06
CA MET A 177 -1.70 11.72 2.49
C MET A 177 -1.71 12.24 1.07
N GLY A 178 -0.72 13.04 0.70
CA GLY A 178 -0.50 13.61 -0.61
C GLY A 178 0.72 13.10 -1.33
N ASP A 179 0.78 13.40 -2.60
CA ASP A 179 1.92 13.13 -3.46
C ASP A 179 2.93 14.29 -3.52
N GLY A 180 2.75 15.29 -2.69
CA GLY A 180 3.61 16.48 -2.63
C GLY A 180 3.29 17.56 -3.65
N LYS A 181 2.62 17.24 -4.74
CA LYS A 181 2.23 18.23 -5.78
C LYS A 181 0.84 18.79 -5.52
N TYR A 182 -0.06 17.93 -5.11
CA TYR A 182 -1.42 18.23 -4.66
C TYR A 182 -1.61 17.78 -3.24
N SER A 183 -0.57 17.87 -2.45
CA SER A 183 -0.60 17.42 -1.08
C SER A 183 -1.61 18.26 -0.31
N PRO A 184 -2.87 17.91 -0.36
CA PRO A 184 -3.90 18.57 0.41
C PRO A 184 -3.68 18.36 1.89
N TYR A 185 -2.81 17.50 2.24
CA TYR A 185 -2.48 17.09 3.57
C TYR A 185 -1.20 17.64 4.09
N MET A 186 -0.50 18.39 3.28
CA MET A 186 0.53 19.22 3.83
C MET A 186 -0.13 20.22 4.74
N ASN A 187 -0.42 19.67 5.90
CA ASN A 187 -0.86 20.49 7.00
C ASN A 187 0.31 21.39 7.35
N ASN A 188 0.32 22.60 6.81
CA ASN A 188 1.29 23.64 7.11
C ASN A 188 1.33 24.03 8.60
N ASN A 189 0.67 23.24 9.48
CA ASN A 189 0.71 23.43 10.93
C ASN A 189 2.11 23.25 11.52
N THR A 190 3.05 22.66 10.77
CA THR A 190 4.47 22.63 11.20
C THR A 190 5.23 23.89 10.83
N GLY A 191 4.66 24.77 10.00
CA GLY A 191 5.39 25.90 9.42
C GLY A 191 6.48 25.51 8.42
N ILE A 192 6.65 24.22 8.15
CA ILE A 192 7.64 23.69 7.22
C ILE A 192 6.95 23.25 5.93
N ASN A 193 7.40 23.78 4.79
CA ASN A 193 6.91 23.33 3.49
C ASN A 193 7.80 22.20 2.91
N VAL A 194 7.30 21.47 1.90
CA VAL A 194 8.02 20.32 1.31
C VAL A 194 9.39 20.68 0.77
N LYS A 195 9.56 21.90 0.26
CA LYS A 195 10.85 22.35 -0.29
C LYS A 195 11.90 22.48 0.82
N ASP A 196 11.48 22.80 2.02
CA ASP A 196 12.35 22.99 3.18
C ASP A 196 12.72 21.64 3.81
N ILE A 197 11.90 20.60 3.67
CA ILE A 197 12.18 19.25 4.23
C ILE A 197 13.54 18.71 3.77
N ASN A 198 13.89 18.88 2.50
CA ASN A 198 15.18 18.42 1.98
C ASN A 198 16.39 19.18 2.57
N SER A 199 16.17 20.30 3.23
CA SER A 199 17.23 21.04 3.93
C SER A 199 17.44 20.58 5.38
N LEU A 200 16.51 19.78 5.92
CA LEU A 200 16.61 19.23 7.28
C LEU A 200 17.56 18.06 7.33
N SER A 201 18.09 17.77 8.54
CA SER A 201 19.00 16.63 8.72
C SER A 201 18.32 15.29 8.41
N ALA A 202 18.95 14.52 7.52
CA ALA A 202 18.60 13.13 7.25
C ALA A 202 19.35 12.15 8.17
N ASP A 203 20.23 12.66 9.06
CA ASP A 203 20.99 11.85 9.98
C ASP A 203 20.06 11.13 10.95
N GLY A 204 20.33 9.83 11.14
CA GLY A 204 19.53 8.99 12.03
C GLY A 204 19.83 9.24 13.51
N VAL A 205 18.76 9.30 14.28
CA VAL A 205 18.78 9.41 15.74
C VAL A 205 18.00 8.24 16.34
N TYR A 206 18.64 7.46 17.22
CA TYR A 206 17.91 6.46 18.01
C TYR A 206 17.25 7.15 19.20
N TYR A 207 15.95 7.01 19.28
CA TYR A 207 15.17 7.49 20.42
C TYR A 207 15.40 6.59 21.64
N GLY A 208 15.58 7.21 22.79
CA GLY A 208 15.69 6.51 24.08
C GLY A 208 15.13 7.35 25.22
N ILE A 209 14.41 6.71 26.11
CA ILE A 209 13.77 7.34 27.28
C ILE A 209 14.84 7.90 28.25
N GLY A 210 16.06 7.36 28.21
CA GLY A 210 17.12 7.71 29.16
C GLY A 210 16.88 7.12 30.56
N ASN A 211 17.69 7.60 31.52
CA ASN A 211 17.67 7.09 32.88
C ASN A 211 17.32 8.17 33.92
N THR A 212 16.87 9.33 33.48
CA THR A 212 16.49 10.44 34.35
C THR A 212 14.98 10.54 34.45
N PHE A 213 14.48 10.41 35.66
CA PHE A 213 13.04 10.43 35.97
C PHE A 213 12.77 11.44 37.10
N ASP A 214 11.62 12.07 37.04
CA ASP A 214 11.11 12.83 38.18
C ASP A 214 10.77 11.87 39.33
N LYS A 215 11.27 12.17 40.52
CA LYS A 215 11.15 11.28 41.68
C LYS A 215 9.72 11.21 42.26
N THR A 216 8.91 12.21 41.96
CA THR A 216 7.53 12.31 42.50
C THR A 216 6.53 11.68 41.55
N THR A 217 6.69 11.95 40.26
CA THR A 217 5.71 11.58 39.22
C THR A 217 6.13 10.35 38.42
N ASN A 218 7.36 9.86 38.51
CA ASN A 218 7.98 8.84 37.67
C ASN A 218 8.12 9.22 36.19
N ARG A 219 7.81 10.45 35.81
CA ARG A 219 7.89 10.90 34.40
C ARG A 219 9.35 10.94 33.95
N PRO A 220 9.69 10.35 32.78
CA PRO A 220 11.02 10.49 32.22
C PRO A 220 11.28 11.94 31.78
N ASN A 221 12.55 12.37 31.88
CA ASN A 221 12.95 13.67 31.37
C ASN A 221 13.19 13.60 29.85
N LEU A 222 12.23 14.00 29.08
CA LEU A 222 12.25 14.02 27.63
C LEU A 222 12.35 15.44 27.04
N ALA A 223 12.62 16.44 27.87
CA ALA A 223 12.66 17.85 27.46
C ALA A 223 13.59 18.13 26.27
N PHE A 224 14.68 17.39 26.12
CA PHE A 224 15.56 17.52 24.96
C PHE A 224 14.81 17.21 23.65
N TYR A 225 14.06 16.11 23.61
CA TYR A 225 13.32 15.72 22.42
C TYR A 225 12.12 16.64 22.18
N GLU A 226 11.39 16.99 23.22
CA GLU A 226 10.23 17.88 23.12
C GLU A 226 10.62 19.28 22.63
N LEU A 227 11.71 19.85 23.13
CA LEU A 227 12.22 21.16 22.71
C LEU A 227 12.76 21.14 21.27
N LYS A 228 13.41 20.06 20.89
CA LYS A 228 14.05 19.97 19.57
C LYS A 228 13.09 19.59 18.45
N TYR A 229 12.12 18.74 18.73
CA TYR A 229 11.30 18.12 17.70
C TYR A 229 9.78 18.34 17.87
N GLY A 230 9.35 18.99 18.95
CA GLY A 230 7.94 19.17 19.27
C GLY A 230 7.13 19.88 18.17
N ASP A 231 7.77 20.78 17.43
CA ASP A 231 7.11 21.52 16.32
C ASP A 231 6.72 20.61 15.13
N TYR A 232 7.23 19.39 15.06
CA TYR A 232 6.91 18.41 13.99
C TYR A 232 5.67 17.55 14.28
N LYS A 233 4.81 17.93 15.22
CA LYS A 233 3.67 17.10 15.67
C LYS A 233 4.12 15.74 16.21
N VAL A 234 5.04 15.74 17.14
CA VAL A 234 5.64 14.54 17.74
C VAL A 234 5.28 14.47 19.21
N ASP A 235 4.79 13.32 19.65
CA ASP A 235 4.57 13.00 21.04
C ASP A 235 5.61 11.98 21.54
N PHE A 236 6.43 12.37 22.46
CA PHE A 236 7.33 11.48 23.22
C PHE A 236 6.69 11.04 24.53
N ILE A 237 5.86 11.88 25.10
CA ILE A 237 5.05 11.71 26.28
C ILE A 237 3.86 12.67 26.17
N GLN A 238 2.73 12.36 26.76
CA GLN A 238 1.60 13.26 26.81
C GLN A 238 1.72 14.24 28.00
N PRO A 239 1.02 15.39 27.97
CA PRO A 239 0.94 16.27 29.11
C PRO A 239 0.56 15.51 30.40
N GLU A 240 1.06 15.97 31.52
CA GLU A 240 0.73 15.36 32.83
C GLU A 240 -0.78 15.38 33.07
N SER A 241 -1.32 14.21 33.32
CA SER A 241 -2.76 13.98 33.54
C SER A 241 -2.93 12.64 34.25
N ASN A 242 -4.17 12.28 34.58
CA ASN A 242 -4.50 10.95 35.05
C ASN A 242 -4.78 9.93 33.91
N TYR A 243 -4.36 10.23 32.69
CA TYR A 243 -4.51 9.32 31.56
C TYR A 243 -3.16 8.73 31.12
N VAL A 244 -3.23 7.52 30.57
CA VAL A 244 -2.14 6.79 29.92
C VAL A 244 -2.60 6.26 28.57
N TRP A 245 -1.67 6.11 27.64
CA TRP A 245 -1.92 5.61 26.29
C TRP A 245 -1.24 4.26 26.12
N LEU A 246 -2.00 3.27 25.69
CA LEU A 246 -1.51 1.93 25.42
C LEU A 246 -1.31 1.76 23.92
N THR A 247 -0.11 1.36 23.52
CA THR A 247 0.23 1.18 22.12
C THR A 247 0.97 -0.12 21.88
N PHE A 248 0.69 -0.78 20.74
CA PHE A 248 1.34 -2.00 20.31
C PHE A 248 2.04 -1.81 18.97
N ASN A 249 3.17 -2.48 18.77
CA ASN A 249 3.82 -2.61 17.47
C ASN A 249 3.51 -4.01 16.92
N GLU A 250 2.99 -4.04 15.68
CA GLU A 250 2.57 -5.26 14.99
C GLU A 250 3.34 -5.44 13.67
N ILE A 251 4.38 -6.25 13.71
CA ILE A 251 5.22 -6.56 12.55
C ILE A 251 4.99 -7.98 12.08
N LEU A 252 4.95 -8.94 13.01
CA LEU A 252 4.72 -10.35 12.79
C LEU A 252 3.74 -10.89 13.83
N GLU A 253 2.82 -11.75 13.41
CA GLU A 253 1.86 -12.42 14.29
C GLU A 253 2.40 -13.75 14.80
N TYR A 254 2.25 -13.98 16.09
CA TYR A 254 2.64 -15.21 16.80
C TYR A 254 1.50 -15.84 17.61
N GLY A 255 0.26 -15.55 17.26
CA GLY A 255 -0.94 -16.06 17.94
C GLY A 255 -1.25 -15.36 19.27
N ASN A 256 -0.76 -14.14 19.47
CA ASN A 256 -0.96 -13.36 20.68
C ASN A 256 -1.99 -12.25 20.52
N THR A 257 -2.05 -11.61 19.36
CA THR A 257 -2.84 -10.39 19.14
C THR A 257 -4.33 -10.63 19.33
N ASP A 258 -4.84 -11.79 18.92
CA ASP A 258 -6.26 -12.13 19.14
C ASP A 258 -6.63 -12.12 20.64
N LYS A 259 -5.77 -12.69 21.48
CA LYS A 259 -5.95 -12.71 22.95
C LYS A 259 -5.73 -11.35 23.59
N ILE A 260 -4.82 -10.53 23.03
CA ILE A 260 -4.65 -9.13 23.45
C ILE A 260 -5.94 -8.37 23.20
N LEU A 261 -6.54 -8.50 22.02
CA LEU A 261 -7.83 -7.89 21.70
C LEU A 261 -8.97 -8.37 22.60
N ASP A 262 -9.03 -9.68 22.92
CA ASP A 262 -10.00 -10.21 23.88
C ASP A 262 -9.90 -9.53 25.25
N THR A 263 -8.67 -9.40 25.77
CA THR A 263 -8.43 -8.73 27.05
C THR A 263 -8.78 -7.25 27.01
N LEU A 264 -8.40 -6.53 25.93
CA LEU A 264 -8.75 -5.13 25.76
C LEU A 264 -10.27 -4.92 25.75
N LYS A 265 -10.99 -5.79 25.04
CA LYS A 265 -12.45 -5.78 24.99
C LYS A 265 -13.08 -6.07 26.35
N GLU A 266 -12.62 -7.10 27.04
CA GLU A 266 -13.10 -7.46 28.41
C GLU A 266 -12.90 -6.30 29.39
N LYS A 267 -11.74 -5.65 29.31
CA LYS A 267 -11.38 -4.53 30.18
C LYS A 267 -11.92 -3.16 29.70
N ASN A 268 -12.60 -3.12 28.57
CA ASN A 268 -13.10 -1.89 27.92
C ASN A 268 -12.00 -0.83 27.77
N VAL A 269 -10.90 -1.21 27.13
CA VAL A 269 -9.75 -0.36 26.85
C VAL A 269 -9.51 -0.32 25.34
N SER A 270 -9.43 0.87 24.75
CA SER A 270 -8.96 1.06 23.39
C SER A 270 -7.45 1.32 23.39
N ALA A 271 -6.75 0.79 22.40
CA ALA A 271 -5.32 0.94 22.22
C ALA A 271 -4.98 1.42 20.80
N VAL A 272 -3.71 1.80 20.58
CA VAL A 272 -3.18 2.08 19.25
C VAL A 272 -2.35 0.88 18.78
N PHE A 273 -2.61 0.41 17.57
CA PHE A 273 -1.82 -0.65 16.93
C PHE A 273 -1.03 -0.04 15.76
N PHE A 274 0.28 0.07 15.91
CA PHE A 274 1.18 0.47 14.83
C PHE A 274 1.51 -0.76 13.99
N ILE A 275 0.92 -0.82 12.81
CA ILE A 275 0.95 -1.97 11.91
C ILE A 275 1.84 -1.71 10.70
N THR A 276 2.43 -2.77 10.14
CA THR A 276 3.04 -2.73 8.81
C THR A 276 2.05 -3.19 7.73
N LYS A 277 2.32 -2.84 6.46
CA LYS A 277 1.54 -3.37 5.34
C LYS A 277 1.61 -4.89 5.29
N ASN A 278 2.81 -5.45 5.48
CA ASN A 278 3.02 -6.90 5.50
C ASN A 278 2.20 -7.60 6.58
N TYR A 279 2.08 -6.99 7.76
CA TYR A 279 1.23 -7.52 8.85
C TYR A 279 -0.26 -7.46 8.46
N ALA A 280 -0.70 -6.33 7.94
CA ALA A 280 -2.09 -6.10 7.57
C ALA A 280 -2.57 -7.06 6.46
N GLU A 281 -1.74 -7.31 5.45
CA GLU A 281 -2.05 -8.25 4.36
C GLU A 281 -2.18 -9.71 4.84
N LYS A 282 -1.35 -10.08 5.82
CA LYS A 282 -1.35 -11.46 6.35
C LYS A 282 -2.41 -11.72 7.40
N ASN A 283 -2.92 -10.68 8.06
CA ASN A 283 -3.82 -10.80 9.19
C ASN A 283 -5.08 -9.93 9.02
N PRO A 284 -5.83 -10.06 7.90
CA PRO A 284 -6.96 -9.18 7.59
C PRO A 284 -8.06 -9.22 8.67
N GLU A 285 -8.29 -10.38 9.28
CA GLU A 285 -9.30 -10.54 10.34
C GLU A 285 -8.93 -9.78 11.62
N LEU A 286 -7.63 -9.73 11.97
CA LEU A 286 -7.16 -8.97 13.12
C LEU A 286 -7.28 -7.47 12.86
N ILE A 287 -6.94 -7.01 11.66
CA ILE A 287 -7.10 -5.59 11.27
C ILE A 287 -8.58 -5.18 11.35
N LYS A 288 -9.45 -5.99 10.77
CA LYS A 288 -10.90 -5.74 10.83
C LYS A 288 -11.38 -5.69 12.28
N ARG A 289 -10.93 -6.63 13.09
CA ARG A 289 -11.27 -6.70 14.52
C ARG A 289 -10.78 -5.47 15.29
N MET A 290 -9.55 -5.00 15.06
CA MET A 290 -9.01 -3.78 15.66
C MET A 290 -9.91 -2.57 15.36
N ILE A 291 -10.34 -2.43 14.10
CA ILE A 291 -11.22 -1.32 13.67
C ILE A 291 -12.60 -1.43 14.31
N ASP A 292 -13.23 -2.61 14.24
CA ASP A 292 -14.59 -2.84 14.71
C ASP A 292 -14.71 -2.70 16.26
N GLU A 293 -13.64 -3.00 16.99
CA GLU A 293 -13.58 -2.89 18.45
C GLU A 293 -13.11 -1.48 18.93
N GLY A 294 -12.92 -0.53 18.00
CA GLY A 294 -12.66 0.87 18.32
C GLY A 294 -11.21 1.19 18.69
N HIS A 295 -10.27 0.36 18.25
CA HIS A 295 -8.85 0.65 18.35
C HIS A 295 -8.38 1.57 17.24
N VAL A 296 -7.24 2.25 17.43
CA VAL A 296 -6.64 3.14 16.46
C VAL A 296 -5.52 2.42 15.73
N LEU A 297 -5.53 2.46 14.39
CA LEU A 297 -4.43 1.98 13.57
C LEU A 297 -3.42 3.11 13.31
N GLY A 298 -2.15 2.85 13.57
CA GLY A 298 -1.03 3.72 13.28
C GLY A 298 -0.12 3.14 12.19
N ASN A 299 0.44 4.01 11.38
CA ASN A 299 1.33 3.65 10.28
C ASN A 299 2.74 3.33 10.82
N TYR A 300 3.22 2.13 10.56
CA TYR A 300 4.57 1.65 10.87
C TYR A 300 5.35 1.29 9.59
N THR A 301 5.04 1.98 8.49
CA THR A 301 5.53 1.78 7.12
C THR A 301 5.06 0.46 6.46
N ASP A 302 5.61 0.16 5.30
CA ASP A 302 5.32 -1.07 4.56
C ASP A 302 5.86 -2.33 5.25
N THR A 303 7.12 -2.28 5.70
CA THR A 303 7.87 -3.43 6.24
C THR A 303 8.26 -3.30 7.71
N GLY A 304 8.26 -2.09 8.28
CA GLY A 304 8.79 -1.81 9.62
C GLY A 304 10.31 -1.72 9.68
N GLU A 305 10.99 -1.63 8.53
CA GLU A 305 12.44 -1.39 8.48
C GLU A 305 12.78 0.06 8.83
N GLU A 306 14.00 0.27 9.32
CA GLU A 306 14.49 1.59 9.70
C GLU A 306 14.49 2.58 8.52
N ILE A 307 14.14 3.83 8.80
CA ILE A 307 13.87 4.85 7.80
C ILE A 307 14.98 5.88 7.54
N PRO A 308 15.92 6.16 8.46
CA PRO A 308 17.02 7.09 8.19
C PRO A 308 17.87 6.66 7.00
N GLY A 309 18.26 7.66 6.18
CA GLY A 309 18.97 7.41 4.92
C GLY A 309 18.08 7.18 3.70
N LEU A 310 16.77 7.08 3.88
CA LEU A 310 15.82 7.09 2.77
C LEU A 310 15.63 8.51 2.24
N SER A 311 15.44 8.64 0.94
CA SER A 311 15.00 9.92 0.36
C SER A 311 13.57 10.24 0.82
N VAL A 312 13.20 11.52 0.78
CA VAL A 312 11.84 11.98 1.08
C VAL A 312 10.79 11.21 0.27
N ASN A 313 11.05 11.02 -1.03
CA ASN A 313 10.14 10.27 -1.90
C ASN A 313 10.02 8.79 -1.50
N SER A 314 11.13 8.14 -1.16
CA SER A 314 11.11 6.74 -0.72
C SER A 314 10.34 6.56 0.57
N LEU A 315 10.54 7.46 1.53
CA LEU A 315 9.82 7.44 2.80
C LEU A 315 8.33 7.71 2.62
N THR A 316 7.98 8.70 1.79
CA THR A 316 6.57 8.98 1.40
C THR A 316 5.94 7.72 0.82
N THR A 317 6.61 7.06 -0.13
CA THR A 317 6.10 5.82 -0.73
C THR A 317 5.85 4.73 0.32
N ARG A 318 6.77 4.51 1.26
CA ARG A 318 6.59 3.50 2.32
C ARG A 318 5.40 3.78 3.23
N MET A 319 5.12 5.05 3.52
CA MET A 319 3.93 5.45 4.28
C MET A 319 2.66 5.29 3.44
N ASP A 320 2.70 5.72 2.18
CA ASP A 320 1.57 5.70 1.26
C ASP A 320 1.06 4.30 0.95
N VAL A 321 1.94 3.34 0.72
CA VAL A 321 1.52 1.97 0.36
C VAL A 321 0.74 1.30 1.48
N LEU A 322 1.07 1.56 2.75
CA LEU A 322 0.27 1.07 3.88
C LEU A 322 -1.04 1.85 4.02
N TYR A 323 -0.96 3.19 3.97
CA TYR A 323 -2.16 4.02 4.07
C TYR A 323 -3.20 3.65 3.02
N ASN A 324 -2.78 3.58 1.76
CA ASN A 324 -3.69 3.26 0.65
C ASN A 324 -4.27 1.85 0.80
N TYR A 325 -3.45 0.86 1.18
CA TYR A 325 -3.94 -0.49 1.42
C TYR A 325 -5.04 -0.53 2.50
N VAL A 326 -4.79 0.11 3.65
CA VAL A 326 -5.77 0.12 4.76
C VAL A 326 -7.02 0.92 4.38
N TYR A 327 -6.85 2.04 3.69
CA TYR A 327 -7.96 2.85 3.23
C TYR A 327 -8.83 2.12 2.19
N GLU A 328 -8.20 1.53 1.17
CA GLU A 328 -8.90 0.83 0.09
C GLU A 328 -9.60 -0.44 0.59
N THR A 329 -8.97 -1.15 1.53
CA THR A 329 -9.50 -2.42 2.04
C THR A 329 -10.58 -2.23 3.10
N TYR A 330 -10.41 -1.25 4.01
CA TYR A 330 -11.25 -1.11 5.20
C TYR A 330 -11.97 0.23 5.31
N GLY A 331 -11.70 1.21 4.45
CA GLY A 331 -12.22 2.57 4.54
C GLY A 331 -11.66 3.36 5.73
N TYR A 332 -10.54 2.89 6.31
CA TYR A 332 -9.96 3.48 7.53
C TYR A 332 -8.86 4.47 7.17
N GLU A 333 -8.96 5.68 7.69
CA GLU A 333 -7.97 6.76 7.48
C GLU A 333 -6.99 6.81 8.65
N MET A 334 -5.72 6.46 8.37
CA MET A 334 -4.64 6.49 9.37
C MET A 334 -4.14 7.93 9.59
N TYR A 335 -3.90 8.30 10.84
CA TYR A 335 -3.44 9.65 11.21
C TYR A 335 -2.30 9.64 12.24
N LEU A 336 -1.85 8.47 12.66
CA LEU A 336 -0.70 8.28 13.53
C LEU A 336 0.41 7.58 12.76
N PHE A 337 1.65 7.96 13.07
CA PHE A 337 2.85 7.35 12.55
C PHE A 337 3.80 7.01 13.70
N ARG A 338 4.57 5.95 13.56
CA ARG A 338 5.70 5.65 14.46
C ARG A 338 6.92 5.28 13.62
N ALA A 339 8.05 5.91 13.91
CA ALA A 339 9.33 5.56 13.29
C ALA A 339 9.75 4.15 13.73
N PRO A 340 9.99 3.23 12.78
CA PRO A 340 10.43 1.87 13.08
C PRO A 340 11.69 1.86 13.99
N SER A 341 11.70 0.96 14.96
CA SER A 341 12.77 0.83 15.97
C SER A 341 13.04 2.09 16.81
N GLY A 342 12.20 3.13 16.69
CA GLY A 342 12.50 4.44 17.28
C GLY A 342 13.69 5.15 16.62
N TYR A 343 14.10 4.70 15.44
CA TYR A 343 15.19 5.30 14.68
C TYR A 343 14.60 6.27 13.64
N PHE A 344 14.91 7.54 13.77
CA PHE A 344 14.29 8.61 13.00
C PHE A 344 15.31 9.66 12.56
N SER A 345 14.92 10.51 11.61
CA SER A 345 15.63 11.76 11.28
C SER A 345 14.69 12.94 11.43
N GLU A 346 15.24 14.14 11.58
CA GLU A 346 14.46 15.37 11.62
C GLU A 346 13.61 15.54 10.35
N GLN A 347 14.22 15.23 9.20
CA GLN A 347 13.55 15.21 7.91
C GLN A 347 12.33 14.28 7.90
N ALA A 348 12.44 13.07 8.48
CA ALA A 348 11.34 12.10 8.54
C ALA A 348 10.19 12.58 9.43
N LEU A 349 10.49 13.25 10.57
CA LEU A 349 9.46 13.81 11.45
C LEU A 349 8.70 14.95 10.78
N ALA A 350 9.43 15.85 10.13
CA ALA A 350 8.85 16.98 9.40
C ALA A 350 7.95 16.47 8.25
N LEU A 351 8.42 15.47 7.50
CA LEU A 351 7.64 14.84 6.42
C LEU A 351 6.34 14.22 6.96
N ALA A 352 6.44 13.39 8.01
CA ALA A 352 5.27 12.78 8.62
C ALA A 352 4.25 13.82 9.08
N GLY A 353 4.71 14.90 9.73
CA GLY A 353 3.85 16.02 10.14
C GLY A 353 3.18 16.73 8.97
N GLN A 354 3.89 16.93 7.87
CA GLN A 354 3.33 17.54 6.65
C GLN A 354 2.35 16.59 5.93
N LEU A 355 2.59 15.29 5.97
CA LEU A 355 1.66 14.29 5.46
C LEU A 355 0.43 14.09 6.38
N GLY A 356 0.25 14.93 7.38
CA GLY A 356 -0.92 14.92 8.26
C GLY A 356 -0.82 13.96 9.43
N TYR A 357 0.29 13.22 9.57
CA TYR A 357 0.49 12.34 10.70
C TYR A 357 0.91 13.10 11.95
N ARG A 358 0.49 12.56 13.09
CA ARG A 358 1.12 12.78 14.38
C ARG A 358 2.08 11.63 14.63
N THR A 359 3.36 11.91 14.84
CA THR A 359 4.36 10.89 15.19
C THR A 359 4.29 10.58 16.67
N VAL A 360 4.22 9.31 17.03
CA VAL A 360 4.05 8.86 18.42
C VAL A 360 5.20 7.94 18.80
N PHE A 361 6.06 8.41 19.70
CA PHE A 361 7.04 7.60 20.40
C PHE A 361 6.44 7.03 21.69
N TRP A 362 7.22 6.90 22.75
CA TRP A 362 6.78 6.30 24.01
C TRP A 362 7.57 6.86 25.19
N SER A 363 6.99 6.81 26.37
CA SER A 363 7.65 7.14 27.63
C SER A 363 7.87 5.92 28.52
N TYR A 364 7.41 4.75 28.07
CA TYR A 364 7.69 3.45 28.63
C TYR A 364 7.83 2.40 27.52
N ALA A 365 8.91 1.62 27.60
CA ALA A 365 9.14 0.42 26.79
C ALA A 365 10.11 -0.50 27.53
N TYR A 366 10.13 -1.76 27.13
CA TYR A 366 11.12 -2.74 27.63
C TYR A 366 11.46 -3.76 26.53
N SER A 367 12.40 -4.67 26.78
CA SER A 367 12.82 -5.65 25.79
C SER A 367 11.83 -6.82 25.71
N ASP A 368 10.76 -6.64 24.97
CA ASP A 368 9.64 -7.58 24.77
C ASP A 368 9.53 -8.15 23.35
N TRP A 369 10.35 -7.66 22.44
CA TRP A 369 10.28 -7.96 21.00
C TRP A 369 10.88 -9.31 20.60
N ASP A 370 11.81 -9.87 21.42
CA ASP A 370 12.43 -11.18 21.13
C ASP A 370 11.50 -12.32 21.58
N VAL A 371 10.79 -12.92 20.63
CA VAL A 371 9.82 -14.01 20.90
C VAL A 371 10.44 -15.26 21.48
N ASN A 372 11.78 -15.44 21.33
CA ASN A 372 12.50 -16.59 21.87
C ASN A 372 13.08 -16.33 23.26
N ASN A 373 13.06 -15.09 23.72
CA ASN A 373 13.63 -14.68 25.01
C ASN A 373 12.69 -13.70 25.73
N GLN A 374 11.50 -14.19 26.04
CA GLN A 374 10.46 -13.37 26.66
C GLN A 374 10.76 -13.16 28.17
N PRO A 375 10.62 -11.91 28.65
CA PRO A 375 10.72 -11.62 30.07
C PRO A 375 9.69 -12.38 30.91
N GLU A 376 10.04 -12.65 32.16
CA GLU A 376 9.12 -13.28 33.11
C GLU A 376 7.93 -12.34 33.38
N VAL A 377 6.69 -12.89 33.36
CA VAL A 377 5.43 -12.13 33.39
C VAL A 377 5.32 -11.24 34.64
N SER A 378 5.59 -11.79 35.83
CA SER A 378 5.47 -11.04 37.07
C SER A 378 6.49 -9.92 37.18
N GLN A 379 7.70 -10.12 36.65
CA GLN A 379 8.76 -9.12 36.63
C GLN A 379 8.43 -7.98 35.64
N ALA A 380 7.93 -8.33 34.45
CA ALA A 380 7.51 -7.36 33.44
C ALA A 380 6.34 -6.50 33.95
N LEU A 381 5.35 -7.12 34.54
CA LEU A 381 4.19 -6.46 35.16
C LEU A 381 4.66 -5.49 36.27
N SER A 382 5.49 -5.98 37.20
CA SER A 382 6.00 -5.16 38.31
C SER A 382 6.76 -3.94 37.80
N ASN A 383 7.62 -4.12 36.79
CA ASN A 383 8.40 -3.04 36.20
C ASN A 383 7.48 -2.01 35.52
N ALA A 384 6.50 -2.45 34.76
CA ALA A 384 5.55 -1.57 34.07
C ALA A 384 4.72 -0.74 35.05
N LEU A 385 4.25 -1.36 36.14
CA LEU A 385 3.48 -0.68 37.19
C LEU A 385 4.34 0.25 38.05
N ASN A 386 5.60 -0.11 38.34
CA ASN A 386 6.51 0.74 39.11
C ASN A 386 6.95 2.00 38.35
N LYS A 387 6.87 1.97 37.01
CA LYS A 387 7.17 3.12 36.14
C LYS A 387 5.92 3.87 35.67
N ALA A 388 4.75 3.50 36.18
CA ALA A 388 3.51 4.18 35.82
C ALA A 388 3.55 5.66 36.19
N HIS A 389 3.11 6.50 35.27
CA HIS A 389 3.04 7.95 35.41
C HIS A 389 1.92 8.53 34.55
N GLY A 390 1.41 9.67 34.97
CA GLY A 390 0.41 10.41 34.20
C GLY A 390 0.98 10.92 32.86
N GLY A 391 0.21 10.77 31.78
CA GLY A 391 0.65 11.09 30.44
C GLY A 391 1.53 10.01 29.79
N ALA A 392 1.66 8.82 30.40
CA ALA A 392 2.50 7.76 29.85
C ALA A 392 2.00 7.26 28.49
N ILE A 393 2.93 7.06 27.57
CA ILE A 393 2.70 6.31 26.35
C ILE A 393 3.46 4.99 26.48
N TYR A 394 2.72 3.90 26.64
CA TYR A 394 3.30 2.55 26.73
C TYR A 394 3.50 1.99 25.33
N GLN A 395 4.73 1.59 25.01
CA GLN A 395 5.02 0.81 23.80
C GLN A 395 5.23 -0.64 24.20
N LEU A 396 4.39 -1.52 23.67
CA LEU A 396 4.44 -2.96 23.83
C LEU A 396 4.52 -3.64 22.44
N SER A 397 5.08 -4.85 22.40
CA SER A 397 5.07 -5.69 21.18
C SER A 397 3.86 -6.61 21.18
N GLY A 398 3.08 -6.63 20.10
CA GLY A 398 1.96 -7.56 19.95
C GLY A 398 2.41 -9.02 19.82
N SER A 399 3.65 -9.24 19.34
CA SER A 399 4.28 -10.56 19.27
C SER A 399 4.66 -11.17 20.63
N SER A 400 4.62 -10.39 21.72
CA SER A 400 5.06 -10.82 23.04
C SER A 400 4.03 -11.66 23.77
N SER A 401 4.39 -12.89 24.13
CA SER A 401 3.56 -13.72 25.01
C SER A 401 3.48 -13.16 26.43
N THR A 402 4.53 -12.51 26.90
CA THR A 402 4.54 -11.83 28.21
C THR A 402 3.52 -10.71 28.27
N ASN A 403 3.47 -9.87 27.21
CA ASN A 403 2.47 -8.79 27.12
C ASN A 403 1.06 -9.35 27.09
N ARG A 404 0.81 -10.39 26.30
CA ARG A 404 -0.48 -11.07 26.26
C ARG A 404 -0.91 -11.54 27.66
N ASP A 405 0.00 -12.16 28.41
CA ASP A 405 -0.33 -12.81 29.68
C ASP A 405 -0.44 -11.81 30.84
N MET A 406 0.31 -10.69 30.81
CA MET A 406 0.23 -9.67 31.86
C MET A 406 -0.84 -8.60 31.64
N LEU A 407 -1.41 -8.48 30.43
CA LEU A 407 -2.19 -7.31 30.01
C LEU A 407 -3.38 -7.03 30.92
N GLY A 408 -4.12 -8.05 31.33
CA GLY A 408 -5.28 -7.89 32.20
C GLY A 408 -4.89 -7.31 33.57
N ASP A 409 -3.89 -7.89 34.22
CA ASP A 409 -3.36 -7.42 35.51
C ASP A 409 -2.69 -6.05 35.40
N PHE A 410 -2.07 -5.77 34.27
CA PHE A 410 -1.48 -4.46 33.98
C PHE A 410 -2.56 -3.38 33.93
N ILE A 411 -3.67 -3.62 33.22
CA ILE A 411 -4.79 -2.66 33.13
C ILE A 411 -5.39 -2.40 34.51
N ASP A 412 -5.66 -3.46 35.27
CA ASP A 412 -6.19 -3.34 36.63
C ASP A 412 -5.21 -2.61 37.56
N GLY A 413 -3.91 -2.89 37.43
CA GLY A 413 -2.87 -2.25 38.21
C GLY A 413 -2.73 -0.75 37.90
N ILE A 414 -2.83 -0.34 36.65
CA ILE A 414 -2.86 1.08 36.24
C ILE A 414 -4.07 1.77 36.87
N ARG A 415 -5.25 1.20 36.78
CA ARG A 415 -6.48 1.74 37.38
C ARG A 415 -6.39 1.85 38.88
N SER A 416 -5.79 0.87 39.56
CA SER A 416 -5.57 0.92 41.01
C SER A 416 -4.66 2.06 41.48
N LYS A 417 -3.86 2.62 40.58
CA LYS A 417 -3.03 3.81 40.81
C LYS A 417 -3.77 5.14 40.52
N GLY A 418 -5.04 5.08 40.16
CA GLY A 418 -5.85 6.25 39.82
C GLY A 418 -5.60 6.78 38.41
N LEU A 419 -5.02 5.97 37.54
CA LEU A 419 -4.80 6.29 36.13
C LEU A 419 -5.83 5.58 35.25
N GLU A 420 -6.26 6.22 34.17
CA GLU A 420 -7.19 5.68 33.19
C GLU A 420 -6.58 5.63 31.80
N PHE A 421 -7.14 4.77 30.93
CA PHE A 421 -6.67 4.64 29.57
C PHE A 421 -7.36 5.62 28.65
N ALA A 422 -6.58 6.31 27.81
CA ALA A 422 -7.06 7.12 26.72
C ALA A 422 -6.52 6.62 25.39
N VAL A 423 -7.18 6.97 24.31
CA VAL A 423 -6.75 6.70 22.95
C VAL A 423 -6.60 8.02 22.20
N TYR A 424 -5.82 8.02 21.16
CA TYR A 424 -5.67 9.21 20.32
C TYR A 424 -6.95 9.49 19.54
N ASP A 425 -7.37 10.75 19.55
CA ASP A 425 -8.43 11.25 18.69
C ASP A 425 -7.89 11.73 17.34
N LYS A 426 -8.74 11.68 16.34
CA LYS A 426 -8.46 12.18 15.00
C LYS A 426 -8.42 13.74 14.94
N ASN A 427 -8.90 14.43 15.98
CA ASN A 427 -9.05 15.88 16.03
C ASN A 427 -7.80 16.62 16.47
#